data_63623f4afb66a903b231eca00fdcde49
#
_entry.id   63623f4afb66a903b231eca00fdcde49
#
_cell.length_a   1.000
_cell.length_b   1.000
_cell.length_c   1.000
_cell.angle_alpha   90.00
_cell.angle_beta   90.00
_cell.angle_gamma   90.00
#
_symmetry.space_group_name_H-M   'P 1'
#
loop_
_entity.id
_entity.type
_entity.pdbx_description
1 polymer ?
#
loop_
_entity_poly.entity_id
_entity_poly.type
_entity_poly.pdbx_seq_one_letter_code
_entity_poly.pdbx_strand_id
1 'polypeptide(L)'
;MPALRPLVKPKIVKKRTKKFIRPQSDRYVKIKHNWWKPRGIDNRVRRRFKGQILMPNIGYGSNKKTKHMFPSGFRKFLVHNVKELEVPLMCNKSYYAEIVHNVSSKNRKAIVQRAAQLAIRVTNLNSRLRSEENE
;
A
#
# COMPACT_ATOMS: atom_id res chain seq x y z
N MET A 1 1.37 9.62 -23.96
CA MET A 1 0.74 10.56 -23.04
C MET A 1 1.66 10.86 -21.84
N PRO A 2 1.75 12.11 -21.43
CA PRO A 2 2.52 12.39 -20.22
C PRO A 2 1.83 11.76 -19.02
N ALA A 3 2.60 11.11 -18.17
CA ALA A 3 2.07 10.54 -16.95
C ALA A 3 1.75 11.64 -15.95
N LEU A 4 0.64 11.49 -15.23
CA LEU A 4 0.32 12.38 -14.14
C LEU A 4 1.34 12.17 -13.02
N ARG A 5 1.84 13.27 -12.47
CA ARG A 5 2.87 13.21 -11.43
C ARG A 5 2.38 13.87 -10.14
N PRO A 6 2.84 13.40 -8.99
CA PRO A 6 2.48 14.04 -7.72
C PRO A 6 3.10 15.43 -7.61
N LEU A 7 2.47 16.27 -6.80
CA LEU A 7 2.96 17.61 -6.53
C LEU A 7 4.31 17.57 -5.82
N VAL A 8 4.45 16.68 -4.84
CA VAL A 8 5.67 16.50 -4.06
C VAL A 8 6.00 15.02 -3.99
N LYS A 9 7.26 14.67 -4.23
CA LYS A 9 7.72 13.29 -4.11
C LYS A 9 8.90 13.24 -3.15
N PRO A 10 8.66 13.19 -1.83
CA PRO A 10 9.75 13.08 -0.86
C PRO A 10 10.40 11.70 -0.94
N LYS A 11 11.64 11.63 -0.51
CA LYS A 11 12.37 10.36 -0.46
C LYS A 11 11.74 9.45 0.60
N ILE A 12 11.40 8.23 0.18
CA ILE A 12 10.82 7.24 1.09
C ILE A 12 11.95 6.39 1.68
N VAL A 13 12.05 6.42 3.01
CA VAL A 13 13.06 5.63 3.72
C VAL A 13 12.37 4.50 4.46
N LYS A 14 12.79 3.27 4.16
CA LYS A 14 12.33 2.08 4.87
C LYS A 14 13.32 1.77 5.98
N LYS A 15 12.87 1.90 7.21
CA LYS A 15 13.73 1.66 8.38
C LYS A 15 14.07 0.19 8.54
N ARG A 16 13.20 -0.70 8.08
CA ARG A 16 13.43 -2.12 8.14
C ARG A 16 12.68 -2.81 7.00
N THR A 17 13.39 -3.61 6.21
CA THR A 17 12.79 -4.36 5.09
C THR A 17 12.54 -5.81 5.45
N LYS A 18 13.24 -6.35 6.45
CA LYS A 18 13.05 -7.72 6.90
C LYS A 18 11.85 -7.81 7.83
N LYS A 19 11.15 -8.94 7.77
CA LYS A 19 9.99 -9.16 8.64
C LYS A 19 10.43 -9.46 10.06
N PHE A 20 9.60 -9.06 11.03
CA PHE A 20 9.72 -9.54 12.39
C PHE A 20 9.14 -10.95 12.46
N ILE A 21 9.91 -11.90 12.97
CA ILE A 21 9.49 -13.28 13.03
C ILE A 21 9.28 -13.70 14.47
N ARG A 22 8.37 -14.66 14.68
CA ARG A 22 8.10 -15.19 16.02
C ARG A 22 9.32 -15.96 16.54
N PRO A 23 9.75 -15.75 17.81
CA PRO A 23 10.83 -16.52 18.39
C PRO A 23 10.53 -18.03 18.33
N GLN A 24 11.56 -18.84 18.07
CA GLN A 24 11.49 -20.30 17.92
C GLN A 24 10.73 -20.77 16.67
N SER A 25 10.29 -19.87 15.81
CA SER A 25 9.60 -20.28 14.57
C SER A 25 10.52 -21.03 13.61
N ASP A 26 11.83 -20.88 13.75
CA ASP A 26 12.84 -21.57 12.97
C ASP A 26 13.09 -23.00 13.46
N ARG A 27 12.66 -23.33 14.67
CA ARG A 27 12.89 -24.66 15.29
C ARG A 27 11.70 -25.61 15.17
N TYR A 28 10.49 -25.07 15.09
CA TYR A 28 9.26 -25.86 15.11
C TYR A 28 8.41 -25.59 13.89
N VAL A 29 8.00 -26.67 13.21
CA VAL A 29 7.12 -26.54 12.05
C VAL A 29 5.73 -26.03 12.46
N LYS A 30 5.28 -26.39 13.64
CA LYS A 30 3.97 -25.97 14.16
C LYS A 30 3.86 -24.47 14.43
N ILE A 31 4.99 -23.79 14.56
CA ILE A 31 5.01 -22.35 14.85
C ILE A 31 5.20 -21.60 13.54
N LYS A 32 4.21 -20.77 13.19
CA LYS A 32 4.28 -19.92 11.99
C LYS A 32 5.20 -18.72 12.23
N HIS A 33 5.72 -18.15 11.17
CA HIS A 33 6.61 -17.00 11.25
C HIS A 33 5.90 -15.70 11.61
N ASN A 34 4.58 -15.70 11.69
CA ASN A 34 3.79 -14.51 12.06
C ASN A 34 4.22 -13.99 13.42
N TRP A 35 4.32 -12.68 13.53
CA TRP A 35 4.79 -12.06 14.78
C TRP A 35 3.88 -12.37 15.94
N TRP A 36 4.51 -12.76 17.05
CA TRP A 36 3.84 -12.99 18.34
C TRP A 36 4.76 -12.45 19.43
N LYS A 37 4.25 -11.53 20.22
CA LYS A 37 5.05 -10.86 21.24
C LYS A 37 5.51 -11.85 22.31
N PRO A 38 6.83 -11.91 22.63
CA PRO A 38 7.33 -12.76 23.71
C PRO A 38 6.79 -12.32 25.06
N ARG A 39 6.34 -13.27 25.89
CA ARG A 39 5.77 -12.97 27.20
C ARG A 39 6.29 -13.87 28.31
N GLY A 40 7.17 -14.83 28.02
CA GLY A 40 7.70 -15.73 29.00
C GLY A 40 8.58 -15.02 30.03
N ILE A 41 8.61 -15.53 31.28
CA ILE A 41 9.39 -14.92 32.35
C ILE A 41 10.88 -14.86 32.01
N ASP A 42 11.43 -15.97 31.50
CA ASP A 42 12.86 -16.07 31.19
C ASP A 42 13.17 -15.87 29.72
N ASN A 43 12.22 -15.40 28.92
CA ASN A 43 12.41 -15.22 27.48
C ASN A 43 13.43 -14.13 27.20
N ARG A 44 14.55 -14.49 26.57
CA ARG A 44 15.65 -13.57 26.27
C ARG A 44 15.22 -12.45 25.34
N VAL A 45 14.35 -12.74 24.39
CA VAL A 45 13.85 -11.73 23.44
C VAL A 45 12.98 -10.70 24.18
N ARG A 46 12.10 -11.16 25.06
CA ARG A 46 11.29 -10.25 25.89
C ARG A 46 12.14 -9.31 26.71
N ARG A 47 13.25 -9.83 27.24
CA ARG A 47 14.19 -9.06 28.08
C ARG A 47 15.17 -8.22 27.26
N ARG A 48 15.08 -8.31 25.93
CA ARG A 48 15.90 -7.51 24.99
C ARG A 48 17.40 -7.73 25.16
N PHE A 49 17.83 -8.97 25.36
CA PHE A 49 19.24 -9.29 25.39
C PHE A 49 19.90 -9.04 24.04
N LYS A 50 21.17 -8.64 24.08
CA LYS A 50 21.96 -8.39 22.87
C LYS A 50 22.08 -9.66 22.03
N GLY A 51 22.10 -9.49 20.70
CA GLY A 51 22.25 -10.62 19.78
C GLY A 51 20.98 -11.44 19.59
N GLN A 52 19.87 -11.05 20.18
CA GLN A 52 18.60 -11.73 20.02
C GLN A 52 17.76 -11.10 18.90
N ILE A 53 16.68 -11.79 18.55
CA ILE A 53 15.72 -11.30 17.56
C ILE A 53 15.16 -9.95 18.00
N LEU A 54 15.08 -9.03 17.07
CA LEU A 54 14.54 -7.69 17.35
C LEU A 54 13.01 -7.74 17.44
N MET A 55 12.46 -6.95 18.35
CA MET A 55 11.02 -6.80 18.52
C MET A 55 10.55 -5.51 17.88
N PRO A 56 9.34 -5.51 17.29
CA PRO A 56 8.78 -4.26 16.75
C PRO A 56 8.59 -3.24 17.87
N ASN A 57 8.92 -1.99 17.57
CA ASN A 57 8.66 -0.87 18.48
C ASN A 57 8.32 0.38 17.68
N ILE A 58 7.97 1.44 18.38
CA ILE A 58 7.53 2.69 17.73
C ILE A 58 8.59 3.24 16.76
N GLY A 59 9.87 3.08 17.10
CA GLY A 59 10.97 3.60 16.27
C GLY A 59 11.04 3.01 14.87
N TYR A 60 10.42 1.84 14.62
CA TYR A 60 10.38 1.24 13.30
C TYR A 60 9.29 1.81 12.41
N GLY A 61 8.43 2.67 12.93
CA GLY A 61 7.40 3.32 12.14
C GLY A 61 7.98 4.25 11.08
N SER A 62 7.31 4.33 9.95
CA SER A 62 7.73 5.21 8.86
C SER A 62 7.40 6.66 9.18
N ASN A 63 8.12 7.59 8.51
CA ASN A 63 7.84 9.02 8.60
C ASN A 63 6.39 9.29 8.21
N LYS A 64 5.68 10.08 9.00
CA LYS A 64 4.27 10.41 8.76
C LYS A 64 4.05 11.02 7.37
N LYS A 65 5.01 11.80 6.88
CA LYS A 65 4.89 12.45 5.58
C LYS A 65 4.92 11.45 4.42
N THR A 66 5.57 10.29 4.60
CA THR A 66 5.70 9.26 3.57
C THR A 66 4.91 8.00 3.88
N LYS A 67 4.23 7.96 5.03
CA LYS A 67 3.46 6.77 5.43
C LYS A 67 2.31 6.53 4.45
N HIS A 68 2.11 5.27 4.04
CA HIS A 68 1.11 4.85 3.06
C HIS A 68 1.34 5.39 1.65
N MET A 69 2.48 6.01 1.40
CA MET A 69 2.81 6.53 0.08
C MET A 69 3.40 5.41 -0.79
N PHE A 70 2.96 5.35 -2.04
CA PHE A 70 3.51 4.41 -3.02
C PHE A 70 4.81 4.95 -3.61
N PRO A 71 5.62 4.08 -4.24
CA PRO A 71 6.87 4.54 -4.86
C PRO A 71 6.69 5.67 -5.87
N SER A 72 5.52 5.76 -6.50
CA SER A 72 5.20 6.83 -7.43
C SER A 72 4.99 8.18 -6.76
N GLY A 73 4.84 8.21 -5.43
CA GLY A 73 4.62 9.44 -4.68
C GLY A 73 3.16 9.74 -4.40
N PHE A 74 2.24 8.91 -4.89
CA PHE A 74 0.81 9.06 -4.62
C PHE A 74 0.37 8.16 -3.47
N ARG A 75 -0.74 8.52 -2.85
CA ARG A 75 -1.46 7.66 -1.92
C ARG A 75 -2.71 7.13 -2.60
N LYS A 76 -3.14 5.95 -2.19
CA LYS A 76 -4.26 5.25 -2.80
C LYS A 76 -5.60 5.71 -2.23
N PHE A 77 -6.60 5.82 -3.10
CA PHE A 77 -7.99 6.01 -2.73
C PHE A 77 -8.83 4.98 -3.48
N LEU A 78 -9.53 4.11 -2.77
CA LEU A 78 -10.38 3.09 -3.39
C LEU A 78 -11.67 3.68 -3.91
N VAL A 79 -12.04 3.31 -5.12
CA VAL A 79 -13.22 3.84 -5.81
C VAL A 79 -14.14 2.70 -6.19
N HIS A 80 -15.41 2.78 -5.76
CA HIS A 80 -16.44 1.79 -6.09
C HIS A 80 -17.33 2.25 -7.23
N ASN A 81 -17.53 3.55 -7.39
CA ASN A 81 -18.40 4.12 -8.42
C ASN A 81 -17.91 5.51 -8.84
N VAL A 82 -18.60 6.09 -9.80
CA VAL A 82 -18.22 7.42 -10.36
C VAL A 82 -18.35 8.52 -9.31
N LYS A 83 -19.33 8.41 -8.43
CA LYS A 83 -19.54 9.43 -7.37
C LYS A 83 -18.34 9.46 -6.41
N GLU A 84 -17.83 8.30 -6.04
CA GLU A 84 -16.65 8.22 -5.16
C GLU A 84 -15.40 8.75 -5.84
N LEU A 85 -15.33 8.62 -7.15
CA LEU A 85 -14.20 9.13 -7.92
C LEU A 85 -14.05 10.64 -7.80
N GLU A 86 -15.13 11.35 -7.58
CA GLU A 86 -15.10 12.81 -7.48
C GLU A 86 -14.56 13.30 -6.14
N VAL A 87 -14.50 12.44 -5.13
CA VAL A 87 -13.99 12.80 -3.80
C VAL A 87 -12.53 13.27 -3.85
N PRO A 88 -11.59 12.58 -4.56
CA PRO A 88 -10.21 13.01 -4.59
C PRO A 88 -9.92 14.13 -5.58
N LEU A 89 -10.94 14.78 -6.15
CA LEU A 89 -10.72 15.83 -7.14
C LEU A 89 -9.82 16.96 -6.63
N MET A 90 -9.99 17.37 -5.38
CA MET A 90 -9.17 18.41 -4.77
C MET A 90 -7.76 17.92 -4.42
N CYS A 91 -7.53 16.63 -4.43
CA CYS A 91 -6.27 16.01 -4.05
C CYS A 91 -5.65 15.20 -5.19
N ASN A 92 -5.96 15.54 -6.44
CA ASN A 92 -5.53 14.73 -7.59
C ASN A 92 -4.00 14.71 -7.79
N LYS A 93 -3.26 15.58 -7.12
CA LYS A 93 -1.80 15.58 -7.16
C LYS A 93 -1.18 14.80 -6.01
N SER A 94 -1.98 14.40 -5.01
CA SER A 94 -1.50 13.66 -3.85
C SER A 94 -2.04 12.24 -3.79
N TYR A 95 -3.21 12.00 -4.35
CA TYR A 95 -3.88 10.71 -4.34
C TYR A 95 -4.15 10.23 -5.75
N TYR A 96 -4.13 8.94 -5.94
CA TYR A 96 -4.61 8.33 -7.16
C TYR A 96 -5.77 7.40 -6.83
N ALA A 97 -6.58 7.11 -7.85
CA ALA A 97 -7.71 6.21 -7.67
C ALA A 97 -7.31 4.77 -7.99
N GLU A 98 -7.91 3.84 -7.28
CA GLU A 98 -7.80 2.42 -7.57
C GLU A 98 -9.20 1.83 -7.56
N ILE A 99 -9.58 1.17 -8.66
CA ILE A 99 -10.91 0.61 -8.80
C ILE A 99 -10.99 -0.71 -8.04
N VAL A 100 -12.05 -0.88 -7.25
CA VAL A 100 -12.25 -2.08 -6.44
C VAL A 100 -12.39 -3.31 -7.36
N HIS A 101 -11.90 -4.45 -6.91
CA HIS A 101 -11.80 -5.68 -7.73
C HIS A 101 -13.14 -6.22 -8.21
N ASN A 102 -14.22 -5.98 -7.48
CA ASN A 102 -15.53 -6.52 -7.81
C ASN A 102 -16.38 -5.63 -8.73
N VAL A 103 -15.80 -4.54 -9.24
CA VAL A 103 -16.51 -3.66 -10.17
C VAL A 103 -16.54 -4.29 -11.57
N SER A 104 -17.70 -4.27 -12.23
CA SER A 104 -17.87 -4.83 -13.58
C SER A 104 -17.13 -4.00 -14.63
N SER A 105 -16.84 -4.61 -15.78
CA SER A 105 -16.12 -3.90 -16.87
C SER A 105 -16.89 -2.68 -17.38
N LYS A 106 -18.21 -2.75 -17.41
CA LYS A 106 -19.05 -1.62 -17.82
C LYS A 106 -18.83 -0.41 -16.91
N ASN A 107 -18.88 -0.64 -15.61
CA ASN A 107 -18.68 0.43 -14.64
C ASN A 107 -17.22 0.89 -14.58
N ARG A 108 -16.26 -0.02 -14.78
CA ARG A 108 -14.84 0.35 -14.86
C ARG A 108 -14.59 1.31 -16.01
N LYS A 109 -15.18 1.05 -17.16
CA LYS A 109 -15.05 1.93 -18.33
C LYS A 109 -15.54 3.34 -18.02
N ALA A 110 -16.71 3.44 -17.39
CA ALA A 110 -17.28 4.73 -16.99
C ALA A 110 -16.35 5.48 -16.02
N ILE A 111 -15.80 4.77 -15.03
CA ILE A 111 -14.91 5.35 -14.03
C ILE A 111 -13.63 5.85 -14.70
N VAL A 112 -13.03 5.05 -15.58
CA VAL A 112 -11.79 5.42 -16.28
C VAL A 112 -12.00 6.66 -17.15
N GLN A 113 -13.11 6.73 -17.88
CA GLN A 113 -13.41 7.90 -18.71
C GLN A 113 -13.56 9.16 -17.86
N ARG A 114 -14.27 9.05 -16.74
CA ARG A 114 -14.47 10.20 -15.85
C ARG A 114 -13.16 10.63 -15.22
N ALA A 115 -12.30 9.68 -14.84
CA ALA A 115 -11.00 9.98 -14.27
C ALA A 115 -10.12 10.76 -15.25
N ALA A 116 -10.16 10.39 -16.53
CA ALA A 116 -9.42 11.10 -17.56
C ALA A 116 -9.90 12.55 -17.69
N GLN A 117 -11.23 12.76 -17.62
CA GLN A 117 -11.79 14.10 -17.67
C GLN A 117 -11.37 14.98 -16.47
N LEU A 118 -11.25 14.36 -15.30
CA LEU A 118 -10.91 15.06 -14.05
C LEU A 118 -9.40 15.11 -13.78
N ALA A 119 -8.58 14.55 -14.69
CA ALA A 119 -7.13 14.46 -14.52
C ALA A 119 -6.72 13.71 -13.24
N ILE A 120 -7.42 12.63 -12.94
CA ILE A 120 -7.11 11.75 -11.81
C ILE A 120 -6.41 10.51 -12.33
N ARG A 121 -5.26 10.17 -11.75
CA ARG A 121 -4.52 8.97 -12.13
C ARG A 121 -5.20 7.71 -11.57
N VAL A 122 -5.34 6.69 -12.40
CA VAL A 122 -5.90 5.39 -12.02
C VAL A 122 -4.82 4.31 -12.17
N THR A 123 -4.58 3.51 -11.14
CA THR A 123 -3.52 2.49 -11.17
C THR A 123 -3.88 1.28 -12.01
N ASN A 124 -5.14 0.83 -11.97
CA ASN A 124 -5.58 -0.38 -12.65
C ASN A 124 -6.54 -0.07 -13.79
N LEU A 125 -6.23 0.96 -14.56
CA LEU A 125 -7.11 1.46 -15.61
C LEU A 125 -7.38 0.43 -16.72
N ASN A 126 -6.42 -0.45 -17.01
CA ASN A 126 -6.56 -1.45 -18.06
C ASN A 126 -7.13 -2.79 -17.58
N SER A 127 -7.43 -2.92 -16.30
CA SER A 127 -7.94 -4.15 -15.71
C SER A 127 -9.35 -4.42 -16.26
N ARG A 128 -9.56 -5.63 -16.81
CA ARG A 128 -10.83 -6.07 -17.39
C ARG A 128 -11.35 -5.20 -18.55
N LEU A 129 -10.50 -4.33 -19.08
CA LEU A 129 -10.82 -3.52 -20.24
C LEU A 129 -9.93 -3.92 -21.41
N ARG A 130 -10.52 -4.02 -22.58
CA ARG A 130 -9.83 -4.45 -23.79
C ARG A 130 -10.08 -3.45 -24.89
N SER A 131 -9.00 -3.04 -25.58
CA SER A 131 -9.13 -2.17 -26.74
C SER A 131 -9.32 -3.00 -28.00
N GLU A 132 -10.41 -2.75 -28.72
CA GLU A 132 -10.69 -3.44 -29.97
C GLU A 132 -9.77 -2.96 -31.10
N GLU A 133 -9.25 -1.74 -30.97
CA GLU A 133 -8.38 -1.16 -31.99
C GLU A 133 -7.03 -1.83 -32.08
N ASN A 134 -6.62 -2.55 -31.03
CA ASN A 134 -5.32 -3.21 -30.96
C ASN A 134 -5.35 -4.68 -31.38
N GLU A 135 -6.42 -5.14 -31.97
CA GLU A 135 -6.52 -6.52 -32.44
C GLU A 135 -5.69 -6.79 -33.68
#